data_c3566b09f2d542550def1098b17f05ff
#
_entry.id   c3566b09f2d542550def1098b17f05ff
#
_cell.length_a   1.000
_cell.length_b   1.000
_cell.length_c   1.000
_cell.angle_alpha   90.00
_cell.angle_beta   90.00
_cell.angle_gamma   90.00
#
_symmetry.space_group_name_H-M   'P 1'
#
loop_
_entity.id
_entity.type
_entity.pdbx_description
1 polymer ?
#
loop_
_entity_poly.entity_id
_entity_poly.type
_entity_poly.pdbx_seq_one_letter_code
_entity_poly.pdbx_strand_id
1 'polypeptide(L)'
;MSFEAAAIRTEAARIAEGFGARGAVPFETGVLQPAGPLLDLYGEDIRARAYVTRDPHRGEMMLRPDFTLPLMRHHMAGIAPAPARYAYAGEVFRRQEDDPDRPSEYVQVGFEVLGEADAPARDAEVLAAMREACGGAGRTVFGDIGLVTAAVRGLTTSERRRAQLLRHVWRPARFRALLAAYAAPPAPFEAPAASAAPEIGTRDASEVAARIEALRADAATPPVPAREAEAMSALLALTCPPVEAPDALAGLASALGGLRSRLPLFSERLSALAEVADLSELGFAASHARSAMEYYDGVTFTIIAPGLPPLATGGRYDALTRALGGEEVPAVGGVVRPAALLEARG
;
A
#
# COMPACT_ATOMS: atom_id res chain seq x y z
N MET A 1 26.02 12.68 -0.57
CA MET A 1 26.23 14.16 -0.70
C MET A 1 24.89 14.84 -0.54
N SER A 2 24.80 15.90 0.26
CA SER A 2 23.57 16.69 0.36
C SER A 2 23.57 17.70 -0.79
N PHE A 3 22.63 17.57 -1.73
CA PHE A 3 22.42 18.57 -2.78
C PHE A 3 21.86 19.86 -2.16
N GLU A 4 22.23 21.01 -2.76
CA GLU A 4 21.64 22.28 -2.37
C GLU A 4 20.12 22.27 -2.57
N ALA A 5 19.39 22.88 -1.68
CA ALA A 5 17.93 22.97 -1.73
C ALA A 5 17.43 23.59 -3.06
N ALA A 6 18.21 24.44 -3.71
CA ALA A 6 17.92 25.02 -5.01
C ALA A 6 17.91 23.97 -6.12
N ALA A 7 18.89 23.04 -6.13
CA ALA A 7 18.96 21.96 -7.12
C ALA A 7 17.78 21.00 -6.98
N ILE A 8 17.41 20.66 -5.74
CA ILE A 8 16.24 19.81 -5.45
C ILE A 8 14.94 20.45 -5.95
N ARG A 9 14.76 21.77 -5.72
CA ARG A 9 13.58 22.50 -6.21
C ARG A 9 13.54 22.61 -7.73
N THR A 10 14.68 22.81 -8.37
CA THR A 10 14.77 22.85 -9.85
C THR A 10 14.37 21.50 -10.44
N GLU A 11 14.89 20.40 -9.89
CA GLU A 11 14.53 19.05 -10.34
C GLU A 11 13.04 18.74 -10.06
N ALA A 12 12.51 19.17 -8.91
CA ALA A 12 11.10 19.02 -8.58
C ALA A 12 10.20 19.76 -9.58
N ALA A 13 10.58 20.98 -9.97
CA ALA A 13 9.84 21.76 -10.97
C ALA A 13 9.86 21.08 -12.35
N ARG A 14 11.01 20.57 -12.80
CA ARG A 14 11.14 19.82 -14.06
C ARG A 14 10.22 18.58 -14.08
N ILE A 15 10.18 17.82 -12.99
CA ILE A 15 9.33 16.63 -12.88
C ILE A 15 7.85 17.02 -12.90
N ALA A 16 7.45 18.04 -12.14
CA ALA A 16 6.07 18.53 -12.09
C ALA A 16 5.58 19.05 -13.45
N GLU A 17 6.44 19.74 -14.20
CA GLU A 17 6.15 20.17 -15.57
C GLU A 17 5.90 18.98 -16.51
N GLY A 18 6.69 17.90 -16.40
CA GLY A 18 6.47 16.66 -17.13
C GLY A 18 5.11 16.02 -16.83
N PHE A 19 4.66 16.06 -15.59
CA PHE A 19 3.31 15.59 -15.22
C PHE A 19 2.21 16.53 -15.72
N GLY A 20 2.44 17.85 -15.73
CA GLY A 20 1.57 18.82 -16.34
C GLY A 20 1.34 18.57 -17.84
N ALA A 21 2.42 18.19 -18.57
CA ALA A 21 2.31 17.82 -19.98
C ALA A 21 1.46 16.56 -20.23
N ARG A 22 1.22 15.74 -19.20
CA ARG A 22 0.29 14.59 -19.21
C ARG A 22 -1.14 14.96 -18.79
N GLY A 23 -1.46 16.25 -18.73
CA GLY A 23 -2.80 16.76 -18.39
C GLY A 23 -3.07 16.85 -16.90
N ALA A 24 -2.07 16.74 -16.03
CA ALA A 24 -2.25 16.92 -14.61
C ALA A 24 -2.43 18.41 -14.27
N VAL A 25 -3.41 18.70 -13.41
CA VAL A 25 -3.57 20.02 -12.82
C VAL A 25 -2.76 20.12 -11.53
N PRO A 26 -2.16 21.30 -11.23
CA PRO A 26 -1.45 21.49 -9.98
C PRO A 26 -2.38 21.33 -8.78
N PHE A 27 -1.90 20.61 -7.76
CA PHE A 27 -2.57 20.48 -6.47
C PHE A 27 -1.66 20.98 -5.35
N GLU A 28 -2.20 21.85 -4.54
CA GLU A 28 -1.52 22.41 -3.36
C GLU A 28 -2.36 22.15 -2.11
N THR A 29 -1.68 21.90 -1.00
CA THR A 29 -2.32 21.74 0.30
C THR A 29 -1.42 22.25 1.42
N GLY A 30 -2.02 22.63 2.54
CA GLY A 30 -1.28 23.11 3.71
C GLY A 30 -0.33 22.04 4.27
N VAL A 31 0.78 22.47 4.84
CA VAL A 31 1.73 21.62 5.55
C VAL A 31 1.10 21.00 6.81
N LEU A 32 0.32 21.80 7.55
CA LEU A 32 -0.43 21.35 8.72
C LEU A 32 -1.77 20.74 8.28
N GLN A 33 -1.98 19.48 8.66
CA GLN A 33 -3.18 18.71 8.38
C GLN A 33 -3.87 18.29 9.68
N PRO A 34 -5.21 18.16 9.71
CA PRO A 34 -5.91 17.57 10.85
C PRO A 34 -5.44 16.13 11.09
N ALA A 35 -5.12 15.80 12.34
CA ALA A 35 -4.59 14.46 12.69
C ALA A 35 -5.66 13.36 12.60
N GLY A 36 -6.93 13.66 12.97
CA GLY A 36 -8.02 12.69 13.04
C GLY A 36 -8.16 11.83 11.78
N PRO A 37 -8.38 12.40 10.58
CA PRO A 37 -8.58 11.62 9.36
C PRO A 37 -7.41 10.70 8.98
N LEU A 38 -6.17 11.09 9.32
CA LEU A 38 -4.99 10.28 9.11
C LEU A 38 -4.92 9.12 10.12
N LEU A 39 -5.26 9.38 11.37
CA LEU A 39 -5.31 8.36 12.42
C LEU A 39 -6.43 7.36 12.19
N ASP A 40 -7.61 7.81 11.73
CA ASP A 40 -8.73 6.94 11.40
C ASP A 40 -8.39 5.97 10.27
N LEU A 41 -7.61 6.42 9.28
CA LEU A 41 -7.21 5.60 8.14
C LEU A 41 -6.06 4.63 8.45
N TYR A 42 -5.01 5.13 9.11
CA TYR A 42 -3.76 4.38 9.32
C TYR A 42 -3.60 3.84 10.74
N GLY A 43 -4.49 4.22 11.66
CA GLY A 43 -4.41 3.84 13.07
C GLY A 43 -3.21 4.47 13.80
N GLU A 44 -2.89 3.94 14.98
CA GLU A 44 -1.82 4.47 15.84
C GLU A 44 -0.41 4.33 15.22
N ASP A 45 -0.22 3.46 14.24
CA ASP A 45 1.09 3.28 13.58
C ASP A 45 1.55 4.55 12.83
N ILE A 46 0.60 5.35 12.29
CA ILE A 46 0.96 6.62 11.66
C ILE A 46 1.34 7.67 12.70
N ARG A 47 0.76 7.61 13.89
CA ARG A 47 1.12 8.53 14.98
C ARG A 47 2.58 8.38 15.38
N ALA A 48 3.12 7.17 15.38
CA ALA A 48 4.54 6.92 15.64
C ALA A 48 5.44 7.53 14.55
N ARG A 49 4.97 7.60 13.31
CA ARG A 49 5.72 8.11 12.15
C ARG A 49 5.46 9.57 11.82
N ALA A 50 4.47 10.21 12.45
CA ALA A 50 4.08 11.59 12.16
C ALA A 50 4.69 12.59 13.16
N TYR A 51 4.91 13.81 12.71
CA TYR A 51 5.17 14.96 13.57
C TYR A 51 3.83 15.58 13.94
N VAL A 52 3.43 15.39 15.19
CA VAL A 52 2.15 15.86 15.72
C VAL A 52 2.36 17.17 16.49
N THR A 53 1.41 18.10 16.34
CA THR A 53 1.37 19.37 17.04
C THR A 53 -0.05 19.70 17.46
N ARG A 54 -0.27 20.82 18.16
CA ARG A 54 -1.60 21.23 18.60
C ARG A 54 -1.87 22.67 18.19
N ASP A 55 -2.97 22.86 17.44
CA ASP A 55 -3.52 24.17 17.13
C ASP A 55 -4.57 24.54 18.18
N PRO A 56 -4.55 25.77 18.75
CA PRO A 56 -5.51 26.18 19.78
C PRO A 56 -6.99 26.12 19.36
N HIS A 57 -7.27 26.25 18.07
CA HIS A 57 -8.63 26.33 17.51
C HIS A 57 -9.06 25.06 16.75
N ARG A 58 -8.08 24.32 16.19
CA ARG A 58 -8.32 23.13 15.34
C ARG A 58 -8.03 21.81 16.04
N GLY A 59 -7.42 21.87 17.25
CA GLY A 59 -7.07 20.67 18.01
C GLY A 59 -5.78 20.02 17.55
N GLU A 60 -5.74 18.70 17.52
CA GLU A 60 -4.55 17.95 17.12
C GLU A 60 -4.32 18.02 15.61
N MET A 61 -3.13 18.43 15.25
CA MET A 61 -2.65 18.61 13.88
C MET A 61 -1.38 17.81 13.67
N MET A 62 -1.04 17.52 12.41
CA MET A 62 0.25 16.94 12.07
C MET A 62 0.86 17.60 10.83
N LEU A 63 2.18 17.55 10.72
CA LEU A 63 2.85 17.86 9.48
C LEU A 63 2.51 16.76 8.46
N ARG A 64 2.13 17.14 7.23
CA ARG A 64 1.71 16.17 6.20
C ARG A 64 2.76 15.11 5.95
N PRO A 65 2.45 13.81 6.13
CA PRO A 65 3.35 12.71 5.82
C PRO A 65 3.35 12.34 4.33
N ASP A 66 2.30 12.75 3.60
CA ASP A 66 2.11 12.59 2.16
C ASP A 66 1.08 13.60 1.62
N PHE A 67 0.86 13.56 0.31
CA PHE A 67 -0.16 14.38 -0.36
C PHE A 67 -1.42 13.58 -0.72
N THR A 68 -1.36 12.26 -0.73
CA THR A 68 -2.45 11.41 -1.25
C THR A 68 -3.73 11.60 -0.47
N LEU A 69 -3.68 11.57 0.87
CA LEU A 69 -4.89 11.77 1.68
C LEU A 69 -5.51 13.16 1.55
N PRO A 70 -4.76 14.28 1.67
CA PRO A 70 -5.30 15.61 1.40
C PRO A 70 -5.91 15.75 -0.01
N LEU A 71 -5.25 15.15 -1.01
CA LEU A 71 -5.73 15.18 -2.40
C LEU A 71 -7.02 14.38 -2.56
N MET A 72 -7.12 13.19 -1.98
CA MET A 72 -8.34 12.38 -2.02
C MET A 72 -9.52 13.12 -1.40
N ARG A 73 -9.32 13.78 -0.27
CA ARG A 73 -10.36 14.60 0.38
C ARG A 73 -10.78 15.80 -0.50
N HIS A 74 -9.83 16.45 -1.16
CA HIS A 74 -10.09 17.52 -2.10
C HIS A 74 -10.94 17.03 -3.28
N HIS A 75 -10.57 15.89 -3.87
CA HIS A 75 -11.31 15.27 -4.97
C HIS A 75 -12.74 14.87 -4.56
N MET A 76 -12.89 14.21 -3.42
CA MET A 76 -14.19 13.79 -2.87
C MET A 76 -15.10 14.96 -2.49
N ALA A 77 -14.54 16.13 -2.17
CA ALA A 77 -15.33 17.34 -1.94
C ALA A 77 -15.97 17.92 -3.22
N GLY A 78 -15.76 17.28 -4.37
CA GLY A 78 -16.35 17.70 -5.65
C GLY A 78 -15.79 19.01 -6.20
N ILE A 79 -14.61 19.43 -5.75
CA ILE A 79 -13.98 20.69 -6.17
C ILE A 79 -13.44 20.59 -7.60
N ALA A 80 -13.08 19.36 -8.04
CA ALA A 80 -12.68 19.10 -9.40
C ALA A 80 -13.61 18.06 -10.07
N PRO A 81 -13.86 18.18 -11.40
CA PRO A 81 -14.62 17.18 -12.12
C PRO A 81 -13.90 15.83 -12.14
N ALA A 82 -14.64 14.73 -12.03
CA ALA A 82 -14.11 13.40 -12.30
C ALA A 82 -14.33 13.03 -13.78
N PRO A 83 -13.39 12.34 -14.44
CA PRO A 83 -12.06 11.95 -13.96
C PRO A 83 -11.10 13.14 -13.83
N ALA A 84 -10.08 12.99 -12.98
CA ALA A 84 -9.13 14.07 -12.73
C ALA A 84 -7.69 13.54 -12.62
N ARG A 85 -6.75 14.37 -13.07
CA ARG A 85 -5.31 14.14 -12.96
C ARG A 85 -4.69 15.27 -12.17
N TYR A 86 -3.86 14.94 -11.20
CA TYR A 86 -3.22 15.90 -10.34
C TYR A 86 -1.71 15.74 -10.34
N ALA A 87 -1.00 16.87 -10.24
CA ALA A 87 0.43 16.89 -9.93
C ALA A 87 0.67 17.78 -8.71
N TYR A 88 1.58 17.39 -7.86
CA TYR A 88 2.00 18.18 -6.71
C TYR A 88 3.51 18.09 -6.51
N ALA A 89 4.07 19.13 -5.88
CA ALA A 89 5.45 19.18 -5.43
C ALA A 89 5.52 19.86 -4.07
N GLY A 90 6.28 19.30 -3.15
CA GLY A 90 6.49 19.92 -1.83
C GLY A 90 7.06 18.97 -0.80
N GLU A 91 7.34 19.53 0.37
CA GLU A 91 7.91 18.83 1.51
C GLU A 91 6.88 17.91 2.15
N VAL A 92 7.37 16.73 2.57
CA VAL A 92 6.69 15.79 3.45
C VAL A 92 7.55 15.51 4.67
N PHE A 93 6.89 15.13 5.77
CA PHE A 93 7.53 15.03 7.08
C PHE A 93 7.24 13.66 7.67
N ARG A 94 8.29 12.84 7.87
CA ARG A 94 8.18 11.48 8.44
C ARG A 94 9.27 11.22 9.44
N ARG A 95 8.92 10.79 10.63
CA ARG A 95 9.89 10.31 11.60
C ARG A 95 10.55 9.04 11.05
N GLN A 96 11.87 8.97 11.20
CA GLN A 96 12.69 7.84 10.75
C GLN A 96 13.21 7.13 12.01
N GLU A 97 12.43 6.18 12.55
CA GLU A 97 12.80 5.47 13.78
C GLU A 97 13.87 4.41 13.54
N ASP A 98 13.83 3.77 12.36
CA ASP A 98 14.68 2.63 12.02
C ASP A 98 15.97 3.03 11.28
N ASP A 99 16.08 4.26 10.81
CA ASP A 99 17.20 4.73 9.98
C ASP A 99 17.45 6.23 10.23
N PRO A 100 18.35 6.57 11.17
CA PRO A 100 18.63 7.96 11.54
C PRO A 100 19.29 8.78 10.43
N ASP A 101 19.89 8.12 9.43
CA ASP A 101 20.53 8.80 8.30
C ASP A 101 19.52 9.23 7.22
N ARG A 102 18.29 8.74 7.29
CA ARG A 102 17.20 9.20 6.42
C ARG A 102 16.68 10.56 6.84
N PRO A 103 16.52 11.49 5.88
CA PRO A 103 15.94 12.80 6.21
C PRO A 103 14.47 12.65 6.63
N SER A 104 14.12 13.31 7.71
CA SER A 104 12.74 13.38 8.23
C SER A 104 11.87 14.38 7.45
N GLU A 105 12.48 15.30 6.74
CA GLU A 105 11.89 16.28 5.84
C GLU A 105 12.51 16.13 4.45
N TYR A 106 11.68 15.94 3.42
CA TYR A 106 12.17 15.82 2.05
C TYR A 106 11.07 16.15 1.04
N VAL A 107 11.50 16.60 -0.14
CA VAL A 107 10.59 16.94 -1.23
C VAL A 107 10.09 15.68 -1.93
N GLN A 108 8.78 15.65 -2.21
CA GLN A 108 8.13 14.70 -3.11
C GLN A 108 7.48 15.45 -4.26
N VAL A 109 7.49 14.83 -5.44
CA VAL A 109 6.69 15.25 -6.61
C VAL A 109 5.81 14.09 -7.01
N GLY A 110 4.50 14.30 -7.05
CA GLY A 110 3.53 13.25 -7.31
C GLY A 110 2.70 13.49 -8.56
N PHE A 111 2.21 12.37 -9.12
CA PHE A 111 1.24 12.31 -10.19
C PHE A 111 0.16 11.30 -9.83
N GLU A 112 -1.10 11.73 -9.86
CA GLU A 112 -2.26 10.93 -9.48
C GLU A 112 -3.33 10.99 -10.57
N VAL A 113 -3.92 9.83 -10.88
CA VAL A 113 -5.00 9.64 -11.85
C VAL A 113 -6.21 9.07 -11.12
N LEU A 114 -7.31 9.81 -11.10
CA LEU A 114 -8.53 9.48 -10.35
C LEU A 114 -9.75 9.42 -11.27
N GLY A 115 -10.62 8.43 -11.05
CA GLY A 115 -11.91 8.30 -11.73
C GLY A 115 -11.84 7.76 -13.15
N GLU A 116 -10.69 7.32 -13.64
CA GLU A 116 -10.54 6.71 -14.95
C GLU A 116 -10.67 5.18 -14.86
N ALA A 117 -11.62 4.60 -15.64
CA ALA A 117 -12.05 3.22 -15.49
C ALA A 117 -11.07 2.16 -16.02
N ASP A 118 -10.22 2.49 -17.01
CA ASP A 118 -9.27 1.54 -17.59
C ASP A 118 -8.08 1.34 -16.66
N ALA A 119 -8.23 0.47 -15.67
CA ALA A 119 -7.22 0.23 -14.66
C ALA A 119 -5.88 -0.26 -15.24
N PRO A 120 -5.79 -1.25 -16.15
CA PRO A 120 -4.53 -1.68 -16.73
C PRO A 120 -3.76 -0.56 -17.44
N ALA A 121 -4.46 0.22 -18.29
CA ALA A 121 -3.84 1.32 -19.02
C ALA A 121 -3.37 2.44 -18.08
N ARG A 122 -4.15 2.76 -17.04
CA ARG A 122 -3.76 3.80 -16.06
C ARG A 122 -2.61 3.36 -15.17
N ASP A 123 -2.58 2.08 -14.77
CA ASP A 123 -1.45 1.51 -14.03
C ASP A 123 -0.14 1.62 -14.83
N ALA A 124 -0.20 1.26 -16.12
CA ALA A 124 0.93 1.34 -17.04
C ALA A 124 1.36 2.79 -17.29
N GLU A 125 0.41 3.71 -17.50
CA GLU A 125 0.67 5.13 -17.71
C GLU A 125 1.41 5.77 -16.53
N VAL A 126 0.94 5.51 -15.29
CA VAL A 126 1.58 6.09 -14.09
C VAL A 126 2.98 5.51 -13.90
N LEU A 127 3.17 4.20 -14.09
CA LEU A 127 4.50 3.60 -14.02
C LEU A 127 5.44 4.20 -15.07
N ALA A 128 4.99 4.36 -16.32
CA ALA A 128 5.77 4.98 -17.39
C ALA A 128 6.14 6.44 -17.04
N ALA A 129 5.18 7.21 -16.51
CA ALA A 129 5.44 8.59 -16.08
C ALA A 129 6.51 8.67 -14.98
N MET A 130 6.49 7.75 -14.00
CA MET A 130 7.52 7.68 -12.96
C MET A 130 8.89 7.28 -13.53
N ARG A 131 8.95 6.32 -14.45
CA ARG A 131 10.20 5.91 -15.12
C ARG A 131 10.80 7.04 -15.95
N GLU A 132 9.96 7.74 -16.71
CA GLU A 132 10.37 8.91 -17.49
C GLU A 132 10.88 10.05 -16.59
N ALA A 133 10.18 10.36 -15.50
CA ALA A 133 10.61 11.35 -14.52
C ALA A 133 11.98 10.99 -13.91
N CYS A 134 12.25 9.70 -13.69
CA CYS A 134 13.55 9.19 -13.24
C CYS A 134 14.63 9.22 -14.35
N GLY A 135 14.26 9.40 -15.63
CA GLY A 135 15.22 9.48 -16.74
C GLY A 135 16.05 8.20 -16.94
N GLY A 136 15.45 7.04 -16.70
CA GLY A 136 16.12 5.74 -16.79
C GLY A 136 17.00 5.37 -15.59
N ALA A 137 17.11 6.23 -14.58
CA ALA A 137 17.84 5.89 -13.36
C ALA A 137 17.11 4.81 -12.55
N GLY A 138 17.87 3.85 -12.03
CA GLY A 138 17.37 2.80 -11.15
C GLY A 138 16.67 1.63 -11.86
N ARG A 139 16.43 0.56 -11.07
CA ARG A 139 15.71 -0.63 -11.50
C ARG A 139 14.27 -0.56 -11.01
N THR A 140 13.32 -0.91 -11.86
CA THR A 140 11.92 -0.98 -11.51
C THR A 140 11.54 -2.38 -11.04
N VAL A 141 10.90 -2.47 -9.87
CA VAL A 141 10.25 -3.69 -9.38
C VAL A 141 8.77 -3.38 -9.18
N PHE A 142 7.90 -4.27 -9.64
CA PHE A 142 6.46 -4.14 -9.43
C PHE A 142 5.85 -5.43 -8.87
N GLY A 143 4.65 -5.32 -8.33
CA GLY A 143 3.82 -6.43 -7.88
C GLY A 143 2.35 -6.07 -7.91
N ASP A 144 1.51 -6.98 -7.43
CA ASP A 144 0.07 -6.73 -7.30
C ASP A 144 -0.44 -7.32 -5.99
N ILE A 145 -0.70 -6.46 -5.00
CA ILE A 145 -1.22 -6.90 -3.70
C ILE A 145 -2.61 -7.51 -3.83
N GLY A 146 -3.35 -7.21 -4.90
CA GLY A 146 -4.61 -7.82 -5.23
C GLY A 146 -4.51 -9.34 -5.44
N LEU A 147 -3.38 -9.87 -5.91
CA LEU A 147 -3.11 -11.31 -6.00
C LEU A 147 -3.08 -11.95 -4.61
N VAL A 148 -2.35 -11.33 -3.68
CA VAL A 148 -2.22 -11.82 -2.30
C VAL A 148 -3.57 -11.76 -1.57
N THR A 149 -4.29 -10.66 -1.70
CA THR A 149 -5.61 -10.48 -1.04
C THR A 149 -6.66 -11.44 -1.62
N ALA A 150 -6.66 -11.69 -2.93
CA ALA A 150 -7.56 -12.66 -3.55
C ALA A 150 -7.23 -14.09 -3.10
N ALA A 151 -5.95 -14.45 -3.02
CA ALA A 151 -5.53 -15.75 -2.51
C ALA A 151 -6.00 -15.96 -1.06
N VAL A 152 -5.83 -14.95 -0.18
CA VAL A 152 -6.30 -15.02 1.22
C VAL A 152 -7.82 -15.18 1.30
N ARG A 153 -8.59 -14.44 0.49
CA ARG A 153 -10.05 -14.55 0.46
C ARG A 153 -10.54 -15.93 0.03
N GLY A 154 -9.75 -16.63 -0.79
CA GLY A 154 -10.05 -17.98 -1.26
C GLY A 154 -9.57 -19.12 -0.37
N LEU A 155 -8.88 -18.86 0.76
CA LEU A 155 -8.41 -19.90 1.67
C LEU A 155 -9.57 -20.67 2.30
N THR A 156 -9.40 -22.00 2.40
CA THR A 156 -10.35 -22.91 3.05
C THR A 156 -10.23 -22.78 4.57
N THR A 157 -10.84 -21.74 5.13
CA THR A 157 -10.86 -21.46 6.57
C THR A 157 -12.04 -20.53 6.90
N SER A 158 -12.21 -20.19 8.19
CA SER A 158 -13.30 -19.29 8.63
C SER A 158 -13.10 -17.87 8.11
N GLU A 159 -14.21 -17.13 7.93
CA GLU A 159 -14.18 -15.72 7.54
C GLU A 159 -13.35 -14.88 8.52
N ARG A 160 -13.46 -15.18 9.81
CA ARG A 160 -12.67 -14.52 10.85
C ARG A 160 -11.15 -14.66 10.61
N ARG A 161 -10.66 -15.86 10.27
CA ARG A 161 -9.24 -16.10 9.99
C ARG A 161 -8.80 -15.40 8.72
N ARG A 162 -9.63 -15.41 7.66
CA ARG A 162 -9.38 -14.63 6.44
C ARG A 162 -9.28 -13.14 6.73
N ALA A 163 -10.25 -12.59 7.48
CA ALA A 163 -10.24 -11.18 7.87
C ALA A 163 -8.99 -10.81 8.70
N GLN A 164 -8.55 -11.68 9.61
CA GLN A 164 -7.31 -11.44 10.36
C GLN A 164 -6.06 -11.47 9.47
N LEU A 165 -5.96 -12.40 8.51
CA LEU A 165 -4.86 -12.42 7.56
C LEU A 165 -4.86 -11.16 6.69
N LEU A 166 -6.01 -10.73 6.17
CA LEU A 166 -6.14 -9.50 5.39
C LEU A 166 -5.74 -8.25 6.19
N ARG A 167 -6.15 -8.17 7.45
CA ARG A 167 -5.75 -7.07 8.35
C ARG A 167 -4.22 -6.97 8.54
N HIS A 168 -3.52 -8.09 8.42
CA HIS A 168 -2.07 -8.15 8.59
C HIS A 168 -1.29 -8.34 7.29
N VAL A 169 -1.94 -8.15 6.14
CA VAL A 169 -1.29 -8.31 4.82
C VAL A 169 -0.07 -7.39 4.67
N TRP A 170 -0.11 -6.21 5.29
CA TRP A 170 0.97 -5.22 5.29
C TRP A 170 2.07 -5.48 6.35
N ARG A 171 1.91 -6.50 7.18
CA ARG A 171 2.85 -6.86 8.26
C ARG A 171 3.40 -8.26 8.02
N PRO A 172 4.44 -8.42 7.16
CA PRO A 172 4.88 -9.73 6.66
C PRO A 172 5.20 -10.76 7.75
N ALA A 173 5.86 -10.35 8.83
CA ALA A 173 6.19 -11.24 9.94
C ALA A 173 4.93 -11.74 10.67
N ARG A 174 3.99 -10.83 10.95
CA ARG A 174 2.73 -11.17 11.64
C ARG A 174 1.83 -12.04 10.75
N PHE A 175 1.75 -11.72 9.45
CA PHE A 175 1.00 -12.53 8.50
C PHE A 175 1.52 -13.97 8.44
N ARG A 176 2.84 -14.17 8.31
CA ARG A 176 3.45 -15.50 8.30
C ARG A 176 3.18 -16.26 9.60
N ALA A 177 3.31 -15.61 10.75
CA ALA A 177 3.03 -16.22 12.04
C ALA A 177 1.56 -16.67 12.17
N LEU A 178 0.60 -15.85 11.70
CA LEU A 178 -0.83 -16.19 11.69
C LEU A 178 -1.11 -17.35 10.73
N LEU A 179 -0.57 -17.33 9.51
CA LEU A 179 -0.76 -18.40 8.54
C LEU A 179 -0.24 -19.72 9.08
N ALA A 180 0.96 -19.73 9.67
CA ALA A 180 1.54 -20.91 10.30
C ALA A 180 0.67 -21.43 11.46
N ALA A 181 0.18 -20.51 12.32
CA ALA A 181 -0.70 -20.89 13.42
C ALA A 181 -2.03 -21.47 12.93
N TYR A 182 -2.59 -20.96 11.83
CA TYR A 182 -3.85 -21.47 11.27
C TYR A 182 -3.67 -22.77 10.46
N ALA A 183 -2.49 -23.07 9.98
CA ALA A 183 -2.16 -24.33 9.33
C ALA A 183 -1.78 -25.45 10.33
N ALA A 184 -1.41 -25.09 11.56
CA ALA A 184 -1.10 -26.04 12.60
C ALA A 184 -2.35 -26.76 13.13
N PRO A 185 -2.22 -27.99 13.68
CA PRO A 185 -3.30 -28.64 14.40
C PRO A 185 -3.86 -27.71 15.49
N PRO A 186 -5.21 -27.63 15.64
CA PRO A 186 -5.81 -26.75 16.65
C PRO A 186 -5.42 -27.18 18.05
N ALA A 187 -4.99 -26.23 18.88
CA ALA A 187 -4.80 -26.47 20.30
C ALA A 187 -6.18 -26.56 21.00
N PRO A 188 -6.35 -27.42 22.01
CA PRO A 188 -7.57 -27.45 22.83
C PRO A 188 -7.85 -26.06 23.40
N PHE A 189 -9.10 -25.60 23.26
CA PHE A 189 -9.53 -24.34 23.88
C PHE A 189 -10.03 -24.61 25.28
N GLU A 190 -9.32 -24.13 26.27
CA GLU A 190 -9.79 -24.11 27.65
C GLU A 190 -10.36 -22.72 27.96
N ALA A 191 -11.67 -22.67 28.25
CA ALA A 191 -12.29 -21.41 28.66
C ALA A 191 -11.70 -20.97 30.00
N PRO A 192 -11.42 -19.68 30.21
CA PRO A 192 -11.04 -19.17 31.51
C PRO A 192 -12.11 -19.54 32.55
N ALA A 193 -11.69 -19.89 33.75
CA ALA A 193 -12.62 -20.09 34.84
C ALA A 193 -13.42 -18.80 35.11
N ALA A 194 -14.70 -18.96 35.50
CA ALA A 194 -15.49 -17.82 35.88
C ALA A 194 -14.83 -17.06 37.04
N SER A 195 -14.62 -15.77 36.88
CA SER A 195 -14.00 -14.91 37.89
C SER A 195 -15.08 -14.25 38.72
N ALA A 196 -14.95 -14.32 40.06
CA ALA A 196 -15.76 -13.53 41.00
C ALA A 196 -15.16 -12.12 41.21
N ALA A 197 -14.15 -11.73 40.49
CA ALA A 197 -13.55 -10.39 40.57
C ALA A 197 -14.56 -9.33 40.08
N PRO A 198 -14.57 -8.13 40.70
CA PRO A 198 -15.39 -7.04 40.20
C PRO A 198 -15.01 -6.68 38.77
N GLU A 199 -16.01 -6.23 37.99
CA GLU A 199 -15.77 -5.73 36.63
C GLU A 199 -14.89 -4.47 36.68
N ILE A 200 -13.64 -4.63 36.38
CA ILE A 200 -12.66 -3.55 36.26
C ILE A 200 -12.21 -3.48 34.80
N GLY A 201 -12.53 -2.39 34.13
CA GLY A 201 -12.08 -2.20 32.74
C GLY A 201 -13.18 -1.64 31.84
N THR A 202 -12.85 -1.52 30.56
CA THR A 202 -13.72 -0.92 29.53
C THR A 202 -14.66 -1.93 28.86
N ARG A 203 -14.53 -3.24 29.16
CA ARG A 203 -15.35 -4.31 28.57
C ARG A 203 -16.30 -4.87 29.61
N ASP A 204 -17.56 -4.96 29.22
CA ASP A 204 -18.58 -5.62 30.04
C ASP A 204 -18.52 -7.16 29.94
N ALA A 205 -19.28 -7.84 30.82
CA ALA A 205 -19.32 -9.30 30.85
C ALA A 205 -19.85 -9.92 29.54
N SER A 206 -20.73 -9.23 28.82
CA SER A 206 -21.26 -9.71 27.53
C SER A 206 -20.22 -9.68 26.42
N GLU A 207 -19.40 -8.64 26.36
CA GLU A 207 -18.28 -8.51 25.41
C GLU A 207 -17.21 -9.59 25.68
N VAL A 208 -16.93 -9.87 26.96
CA VAL A 208 -16.01 -10.94 27.36
C VAL A 208 -16.55 -12.30 26.94
N ALA A 209 -17.85 -12.58 27.22
CA ALA A 209 -18.49 -13.84 26.83
C ALA A 209 -18.49 -14.03 25.30
N ALA A 210 -18.81 -12.99 24.53
CA ALA A 210 -18.76 -13.00 23.07
C ALA A 210 -17.33 -13.28 22.56
N ARG A 211 -16.32 -12.72 23.22
CA ARG A 211 -14.91 -12.98 22.88
C ARG A 211 -14.51 -14.43 23.15
N ILE A 212 -14.92 -14.99 24.29
CA ILE A 212 -14.66 -16.39 24.65
C ILE A 212 -15.31 -17.33 23.63
N GLU A 213 -16.56 -17.08 23.25
CA GLU A 213 -17.26 -17.87 22.24
C GLU A 213 -16.60 -17.79 20.87
N ALA A 214 -16.15 -16.61 20.48
CA ALA A 214 -15.42 -16.41 19.24
C ALA A 214 -14.05 -17.14 19.24
N LEU A 215 -13.37 -17.27 20.38
CA LEU A 215 -12.14 -18.05 20.52
C LEU A 215 -12.40 -19.56 20.47
N ARG A 216 -13.52 -20.00 21.09
CA ARG A 216 -13.96 -21.40 21.04
C ARG A 216 -14.29 -21.82 19.60
N ALA A 217 -15.03 -20.99 18.87
CA ALA A 217 -15.36 -21.23 17.47
C ALA A 217 -14.10 -21.27 16.59
N ASP A 218 -13.13 -20.39 16.85
CA ASP A 218 -11.85 -20.41 16.14
C ASP A 218 -11.05 -21.69 16.41
N ALA A 219 -11.00 -22.13 17.67
CA ALA A 219 -10.33 -23.39 18.04
C ALA A 219 -10.98 -24.63 17.40
N ALA A 220 -12.30 -24.58 17.16
CA ALA A 220 -13.04 -25.63 16.45
C ALA A 220 -12.87 -25.57 14.92
N THR A 221 -12.32 -24.47 14.38
CA THR A 221 -12.13 -24.32 12.95
C THR A 221 -11.01 -25.23 12.46
N PRO A 222 -11.23 -26.06 11.39
CA PRO A 222 -10.18 -26.91 10.84
C PRO A 222 -8.94 -26.10 10.43
N PRO A 223 -7.74 -26.70 10.46
CA PRO A 223 -6.55 -26.06 9.95
C PRO A 223 -6.69 -25.67 8.47
N VAL A 224 -6.01 -24.62 8.07
CA VAL A 224 -5.81 -24.33 6.64
C VAL A 224 -5.09 -25.53 6.03
N PRO A 225 -5.56 -26.08 4.90
CA PRO A 225 -4.91 -27.20 4.25
C PRO A 225 -3.44 -26.93 3.96
N ALA A 226 -2.56 -27.89 4.26
CA ALA A 226 -1.11 -27.73 4.08
C ALA A 226 -0.75 -27.24 2.68
N ARG A 227 -1.41 -27.80 1.64
CA ARG A 227 -1.22 -27.40 0.24
C ARG A 227 -1.52 -25.90 0.01
N GLU A 228 -2.57 -25.36 0.66
CA GLU A 228 -2.92 -23.94 0.54
C GLU A 228 -1.90 -23.06 1.29
N ALA A 229 -1.47 -23.48 2.48
CA ALA A 229 -0.49 -22.73 3.28
C ALA A 229 0.89 -22.69 2.59
N GLU A 230 1.32 -23.81 2.00
CA GLU A 230 2.55 -23.90 1.20
C GLU A 230 2.47 -23.02 -0.05
N ALA A 231 1.37 -23.10 -0.81
CA ALA A 231 1.16 -22.27 -2.00
C ALA A 231 1.07 -20.78 -1.65
N MET A 232 0.45 -20.40 -0.53
CA MET A 232 0.45 -19.03 -0.04
C MET A 232 1.87 -18.56 0.31
N SER A 233 2.66 -19.39 0.95
CA SER A 233 4.07 -19.09 1.25
C SER A 233 4.90 -18.91 -0.03
N ALA A 234 4.68 -19.77 -1.03
CA ALA A 234 5.31 -19.66 -2.34
C ALA A 234 4.87 -18.38 -3.08
N LEU A 235 3.59 -18.01 -3.05
CA LEU A 235 3.10 -16.75 -3.62
C LEU A 235 3.79 -15.54 -2.98
N LEU A 236 3.93 -15.54 -1.65
CA LEU A 236 4.59 -14.43 -0.93
C LEU A 236 6.08 -14.32 -1.23
N ALA A 237 6.72 -15.41 -1.60
CA ALA A 237 8.13 -15.47 -1.95
C ALA A 237 8.38 -15.34 -3.46
N LEU A 238 7.32 -15.35 -4.29
CA LEU A 238 7.44 -15.34 -5.74
C LEU A 238 8.10 -14.05 -6.23
N THR A 239 9.27 -14.22 -6.83
CA THR A 239 10.02 -13.17 -7.53
C THR A 239 10.58 -13.79 -8.80
N CYS A 240 10.29 -13.19 -9.96
CA CYS A 240 10.69 -13.69 -11.26
C CYS A 240 10.72 -12.56 -12.31
N PRO A 241 11.26 -12.80 -13.51
CA PRO A 241 11.02 -11.95 -14.67
C PRO A 241 9.51 -11.83 -14.94
N PRO A 242 9.01 -10.64 -15.33
CA PRO A 242 7.57 -10.44 -15.58
C PRO A 242 6.95 -11.42 -16.58
N VAL A 243 7.72 -11.83 -17.59
CA VAL A 243 7.26 -12.77 -18.63
C VAL A 243 6.99 -14.18 -18.09
N GLU A 244 7.60 -14.57 -16.98
CA GLU A 244 7.42 -15.87 -16.32
C GLU A 244 6.28 -15.84 -15.27
N ALA A 245 5.86 -14.64 -14.86
CA ALA A 245 4.90 -14.47 -13.78
C ALA A 245 3.52 -15.12 -14.06
N PRO A 246 2.93 -15.04 -15.28
CA PRO A 246 1.65 -15.69 -15.57
C PRO A 246 1.67 -17.20 -15.33
N ASP A 247 2.70 -17.91 -15.79
CA ASP A 247 2.81 -19.36 -15.63
C ASP A 247 3.04 -19.74 -14.16
N ALA A 248 3.91 -19.01 -13.47
CA ALA A 248 4.17 -19.21 -12.03
C ALA A 248 2.88 -19.02 -11.21
N LEU A 249 2.11 -17.96 -11.47
CA LEU A 249 0.84 -17.68 -10.80
C LEU A 249 -0.23 -18.72 -11.15
N ALA A 250 -0.32 -19.17 -12.40
CA ALA A 250 -1.25 -20.21 -12.83
C ALA A 250 -0.96 -21.55 -12.12
N GLY A 251 0.31 -21.90 -11.92
CA GLY A 251 0.73 -23.04 -11.13
C GLY A 251 0.20 -22.97 -9.68
N LEU A 252 0.35 -21.82 -9.02
CA LEU A 252 -0.14 -21.60 -7.66
C LEU A 252 -1.67 -21.56 -7.55
N ALA A 253 -2.36 -21.10 -8.59
CA ALA A 253 -3.83 -21.02 -8.63
C ALA A 253 -4.52 -22.40 -8.57
N SER A 254 -3.79 -23.48 -8.81
CA SER A 254 -4.28 -24.85 -8.61
C SER A 254 -4.58 -25.17 -7.13
N ALA A 255 -3.82 -24.56 -6.21
CA ALA A 255 -4.00 -24.71 -4.76
C ALA A 255 -4.74 -23.50 -4.16
N LEU A 256 -4.55 -22.29 -4.72
CA LEU A 256 -5.14 -21.04 -4.25
C LEU A 256 -6.29 -20.63 -5.17
N GLY A 257 -7.48 -21.20 -4.94
CA GLY A 257 -8.65 -20.96 -5.80
C GLY A 257 -9.00 -19.47 -6.00
N GLY A 258 -8.85 -18.66 -4.96
CA GLY A 258 -9.08 -17.22 -5.02
C GLY A 258 -8.14 -16.47 -5.96
N LEU A 259 -6.92 -16.96 -6.16
CA LEU A 259 -5.94 -16.36 -7.07
C LEU A 259 -6.42 -16.44 -8.53
N ARG A 260 -7.12 -17.52 -8.90
CA ARG A 260 -7.60 -17.77 -10.28
C ARG A 260 -8.44 -16.62 -10.84
N SER A 261 -9.25 -16.00 -10.00
CA SER A 261 -10.12 -14.89 -10.41
C SER A 261 -9.37 -13.61 -10.77
N ARG A 262 -8.11 -13.48 -10.32
CA ARG A 262 -7.27 -12.28 -10.58
C ARG A 262 -6.33 -12.44 -11.77
N LEU A 263 -6.09 -13.66 -12.26
CA LEU A 263 -5.16 -13.91 -13.36
C LEU A 263 -5.52 -13.16 -14.66
N PRO A 264 -6.79 -13.06 -15.10
CA PRO A 264 -7.12 -12.27 -16.29
C PRO A 264 -6.69 -10.81 -16.16
N LEU A 265 -7.05 -10.14 -15.07
CA LEU A 265 -6.68 -8.75 -14.83
C LEU A 265 -5.17 -8.57 -14.72
N PHE A 266 -4.46 -9.53 -14.10
CA PHE A 266 -2.99 -9.49 -14.06
C PHE A 266 -2.37 -9.58 -15.46
N SER A 267 -2.92 -10.45 -16.33
CA SER A 267 -2.47 -10.57 -17.73
C SER A 267 -2.73 -9.30 -18.53
N GLU A 268 -3.90 -8.67 -18.37
CA GLU A 268 -4.22 -7.39 -18.99
C GLU A 268 -3.24 -6.28 -18.53
N ARG A 269 -2.94 -6.21 -17.24
CA ARG A 269 -1.94 -5.27 -16.70
C ARG A 269 -0.55 -5.51 -17.27
N LEU A 270 -0.14 -6.79 -17.36
CA LEU A 270 1.16 -7.12 -17.93
C LEU A 270 1.24 -6.73 -19.42
N SER A 271 0.17 -6.94 -20.17
CA SER A 271 0.06 -6.50 -21.56
C SER A 271 0.17 -4.98 -21.68
N ALA A 272 -0.57 -4.23 -20.87
CA ALA A 272 -0.50 -2.77 -20.85
C ALA A 272 0.89 -2.25 -20.45
N LEU A 273 1.58 -2.92 -19.51
CA LEU A 273 2.95 -2.60 -19.14
C LEU A 273 3.93 -2.84 -20.30
N ALA A 274 3.72 -3.89 -21.09
CA ALA A 274 4.55 -4.21 -22.25
C ALA A 274 4.45 -3.17 -23.38
N GLU A 275 3.36 -2.40 -23.44
CA GLU A 275 3.19 -1.31 -24.41
C GLU A 275 4.03 -0.07 -24.05
N VAL A 276 4.37 0.11 -22.77
CA VAL A 276 5.04 1.33 -22.27
C VAL A 276 6.44 1.09 -21.73
N ALA A 277 6.86 -0.17 -21.57
CA ALA A 277 8.18 -0.53 -21.05
C ALA A 277 8.65 -1.87 -21.58
N ASP A 278 9.96 -2.03 -21.75
CA ASP A 278 10.53 -3.36 -21.95
C ASP A 278 10.43 -4.16 -20.65
N LEU A 279 9.66 -5.26 -20.69
CA LEU A 279 9.46 -6.12 -19.53
C LEU A 279 10.76 -6.74 -19.01
N SER A 280 11.80 -6.86 -19.83
CA SER A 280 13.12 -7.38 -19.41
C SER A 280 13.85 -6.44 -18.45
N GLU A 281 13.51 -5.14 -18.45
CA GLU A 281 14.05 -4.13 -17.53
C GLU A 281 13.30 -4.09 -16.20
N LEU A 282 12.20 -4.82 -16.09
CA LEU A 282 11.36 -4.85 -14.89
C LEU A 282 11.61 -6.12 -14.08
N GLY A 283 11.41 -6.04 -12.77
CA GLY A 283 11.30 -7.19 -11.90
C GLY A 283 9.87 -7.35 -11.39
N PHE A 284 9.40 -8.59 -11.26
CA PHE A 284 8.13 -8.89 -10.63
C PHE A 284 8.35 -9.52 -9.26
N ALA A 285 7.59 -9.08 -8.26
CA ALA A 285 7.50 -9.69 -6.94
C ALA A 285 6.05 -9.65 -6.45
N ALA A 286 5.39 -10.80 -6.34
CA ALA A 286 3.95 -10.89 -6.05
C ALA A 286 3.53 -10.16 -4.77
N SER A 287 4.41 -10.11 -3.77
CA SER A 287 4.19 -9.44 -2.48
C SER A 287 4.90 -8.09 -2.37
N HIS A 288 5.23 -7.45 -3.50
CA HIS A 288 5.91 -6.15 -3.51
C HIS A 288 5.14 -5.10 -2.70
N ALA A 289 5.88 -4.18 -2.09
CA ALA A 289 5.37 -3.04 -1.30
C ALA A 289 4.55 -3.39 -0.05
N ARG A 290 4.52 -4.66 0.44
CA ARG A 290 3.83 -5.04 1.68
C ARG A 290 4.33 -4.33 2.95
N SER A 291 5.44 -3.63 2.88
CA SER A 291 6.00 -2.83 3.96
C SER A 291 5.91 -1.31 3.71
N ALA A 292 5.25 -0.90 2.61
CA ALA A 292 5.10 0.50 2.23
C ALA A 292 3.84 1.13 2.86
N MET A 293 2.98 1.75 2.05
CA MET A 293 1.74 2.38 2.52
C MET A 293 0.59 1.36 2.54
N GLU A 294 -0.14 1.28 3.65
CA GLU A 294 -1.18 0.25 3.90
C GLU A 294 -2.48 0.46 3.10
N TYR A 295 -2.54 1.41 2.15
CA TYR A 295 -3.74 1.70 1.37
C TYR A 295 -3.76 1.13 -0.05
N TYR A 296 -2.66 0.60 -0.57
CA TYR A 296 -2.66 -0.01 -1.90
C TYR A 296 -3.51 -1.29 -1.94
N ASP A 297 -4.29 -1.47 -3.00
CA ASP A 297 -5.18 -2.63 -3.19
C ASP A 297 -5.02 -3.34 -4.55
N GLY A 298 -4.13 -2.84 -5.39
CA GLY A 298 -3.81 -3.37 -6.72
C GLY A 298 -2.31 -3.44 -7.01
N VAL A 299 -1.95 -3.02 -8.23
CA VAL A 299 -0.54 -2.95 -8.63
C VAL A 299 0.23 -1.98 -7.74
N THR A 300 1.48 -2.31 -7.46
CA THR A 300 2.43 -1.45 -6.77
C THR A 300 3.77 -1.50 -7.47
N PHE A 301 4.55 -0.43 -7.42
CA PHE A 301 5.88 -0.41 -7.99
C PHE A 301 6.84 0.47 -7.20
N THR A 302 8.13 0.18 -7.37
CA THR A 302 9.23 0.98 -6.82
C THR A 302 10.36 1.05 -7.83
N ILE A 303 10.95 2.23 -8.00
CA ILE A 303 12.19 2.44 -8.75
C ILE A 303 13.30 2.63 -7.73
N ILE A 304 14.30 1.75 -7.75
CA ILE A 304 15.36 1.67 -6.75
C ILE A 304 16.74 1.82 -7.38
N ALA A 305 17.64 2.49 -6.68
CA ALA A 305 19.06 2.51 -6.99
C ALA A 305 19.85 1.99 -5.76
N PRO A 306 20.99 1.30 -5.96
CA PRO A 306 21.76 0.73 -4.86
C PRO A 306 22.19 1.78 -3.84
N GLY A 307 21.97 1.47 -2.55
CA GLY A 307 22.40 2.34 -1.45
C GLY A 307 21.56 3.61 -1.25
N LEU A 308 20.52 3.84 -2.03
CA LEU A 308 19.66 5.02 -1.95
C LEU A 308 18.24 4.68 -1.49
N PRO A 309 17.52 5.66 -0.92
CA PRO A 309 16.08 5.55 -0.78
C PRO A 309 15.42 5.34 -2.15
N PRO A 310 14.21 4.75 -2.20
CA PRO A 310 13.51 4.60 -3.46
C PRO A 310 13.42 5.92 -4.23
N LEU A 311 13.81 5.92 -5.50
CA LEU A 311 13.74 7.09 -6.38
C LEU A 311 12.29 7.48 -6.65
N ALA A 312 11.45 6.45 -6.92
CA ALA A 312 10.02 6.61 -7.07
C ALA A 312 9.27 5.41 -6.47
N THR A 313 8.05 5.64 -6.02
CA THR A 313 7.12 4.61 -5.55
C THR A 313 5.71 4.96 -5.99
N GLY A 314 4.87 3.95 -6.22
CA GLY A 314 3.48 4.18 -6.56
C GLY A 314 2.66 2.90 -6.57
N GLY A 315 1.37 3.04 -6.90
CA GLY A 315 0.45 1.93 -7.01
C GLY A 315 -1.00 2.37 -7.07
N ARG A 316 -1.89 1.37 -7.15
CA ARG A 316 -3.34 1.52 -7.19
C ARG A 316 -3.95 1.43 -5.79
N TYR A 317 -4.95 2.29 -5.53
CA TYR A 317 -5.57 2.43 -4.21
C TYR A 317 -7.06 2.81 -4.31
N ASP A 318 -7.83 2.05 -5.10
CA ASP A 318 -9.25 2.31 -5.40
C ASP A 318 -10.12 2.36 -4.13
N ALA A 319 -9.83 1.49 -3.16
CA ALA A 319 -10.59 1.40 -1.91
C ALA A 319 -10.37 2.58 -0.94
N LEU A 320 -9.41 3.47 -1.20
CA LEU A 320 -9.08 4.56 -0.27
C LEU A 320 -10.25 5.53 -0.08
N THR A 321 -10.98 5.87 -1.15
CA THR A 321 -12.17 6.74 -1.07
C THR A 321 -13.27 6.12 -0.22
N ARG A 322 -13.49 4.80 -0.32
CA ARG A 322 -14.45 4.08 0.53
C ARG A 322 -14.02 4.12 2.01
N ALA A 323 -12.74 3.95 2.29
CA ALA A 323 -12.20 4.06 3.64
C ALA A 323 -12.39 5.48 4.24
N LEU A 324 -12.47 6.49 3.38
CA LEU A 324 -12.76 7.88 3.75
C LEU A 324 -14.27 8.21 3.79
N GLY A 325 -15.15 7.22 3.63
CA GLY A 325 -16.60 7.38 3.73
C GLY A 325 -17.32 7.76 2.44
N GLY A 326 -16.64 7.72 1.28
CA GLY A 326 -17.22 7.93 -0.05
C GLY A 326 -17.50 6.66 -0.84
N GLU A 327 -17.88 6.82 -2.11
CA GLU A 327 -17.92 5.73 -3.07
C GLU A 327 -16.49 5.35 -3.50
N GLU A 328 -16.30 4.10 -3.95
CA GLU A 328 -15.02 3.66 -4.50
C GLU A 328 -14.74 4.35 -5.83
N VAL A 329 -13.58 4.99 -5.93
CA VAL A 329 -13.14 5.69 -7.13
C VAL A 329 -11.84 5.05 -7.61
N PRO A 330 -11.74 4.64 -8.89
CA PRO A 330 -10.48 4.16 -9.45
C PRO A 330 -9.37 5.20 -9.22
N ALA A 331 -8.29 4.78 -8.59
CA ALA A 331 -7.20 5.67 -8.19
C ALA A 331 -5.84 4.97 -8.31
N VAL A 332 -4.94 5.59 -9.06
CA VAL A 332 -3.55 5.14 -9.20
C VAL A 332 -2.63 6.35 -9.26
N GLY A 333 -1.51 6.26 -8.57
CA GLY A 333 -0.56 7.36 -8.56
C GLY A 333 0.84 6.94 -8.11
N GLY A 334 1.74 7.90 -8.13
CA GLY A 334 3.09 7.69 -7.68
C GLY A 334 3.81 8.98 -7.33
N VAL A 335 4.92 8.81 -6.63
CA VAL A 335 5.78 9.92 -6.18
C VAL A 335 7.22 9.67 -6.57
N VAL A 336 7.92 10.73 -6.96
CA VAL A 336 9.37 10.78 -7.17
C VAL A 336 10.00 11.55 -6.02
N ARG A 337 11.21 11.17 -5.62
CA ARG A 337 12.06 11.88 -4.64
C ARG A 337 13.21 12.56 -5.36
N PRO A 338 13.13 13.88 -5.63
CA PRO A 338 14.13 14.59 -6.41
C PRO A 338 15.55 14.51 -5.83
N ALA A 339 15.70 14.55 -4.51
CA ALA A 339 17.00 14.45 -3.86
C ALA A 339 17.67 13.09 -4.14
N ALA A 340 16.94 11.98 -3.94
CA ALA A 340 17.43 10.65 -4.21
C ALA A 340 17.74 10.45 -5.72
N LEU A 341 16.94 11.06 -6.59
CA LEU A 341 17.15 11.00 -8.03
C LEU A 341 18.40 11.73 -8.46
N LEU A 342 18.67 12.93 -7.92
CA LEU A 342 19.91 13.67 -8.17
C LEU A 342 21.12 12.85 -7.70
N GLU A 343 21.02 12.21 -6.53
CA GLU A 343 22.10 11.37 -5.99
C GLU A 343 22.36 10.12 -6.84
N ALA A 344 21.33 9.55 -7.45
CA ALA A 344 21.46 8.41 -8.35
C ALA A 344 22.13 8.76 -9.68
N ARG A 345 22.11 10.04 -10.08
CA ARG A 345 22.67 10.53 -11.34
C ARG A 345 24.10 11.09 -11.21
N GLY A 346 24.55 11.37 -10.00
CA GLY A 346 25.81 12.00 -9.84
C GLY A 346 26.72 12.20 -9.07
#